data_97fe92a00572b4d058512ddfa6985fca
#
_entry.id   97fe92a00572b4d058512ddfa6985fca
#
_cell.length_a   1.000
_cell.length_b   1.000
_cell.length_c   1.000
_cell.angle_alpha   90.00
_cell.angle_beta   90.00
_cell.angle_gamma   90.00
#
_symmetry.space_group_name_H-M   'P 1'
#
loop_
_entity.id
_entity.type
_entity.pdbx_description
1 polymer ?
#
loop_
_entity_poly.entity_id
_entity_poly.type
_entity_poly.pdbx_seq_one_letter_code
_entity_poly.pdbx_strand_id
1 'polypeptide(L)'
;VESVDIVERDEEVIDLFSRHILPQFPERDKIRIIRSDAFDFMRHEMECSGYDHAFVDLWHDTADGLELYLKAKKEENYLKAKSLKTMFSYWAEESLLSAYRWTIFDEIIAECGTEAEAIEKLSDKALKIRLQGLA
;
A
#
# COMPACT_ATOMS: atom_id res chain seq x y z
N VAL A 1 8.53 18.41 4.80
CA VAL A 1 7.35 18.12 3.98
C VAL A 1 6.68 19.43 3.63
N GLU A 2 6.42 19.67 2.35
CA GLU A 2 5.76 20.92 1.90
C GLU A 2 4.25 20.84 2.12
N SER A 3 3.63 19.72 1.75
CA SER A 3 2.20 19.46 1.95
C SER A 3 1.92 17.98 2.13
N VAL A 4 0.76 17.68 2.70
CA VAL A 4 0.23 16.32 2.87
C VAL A 4 -1.22 16.30 2.42
N ASP A 5 -1.54 15.41 1.50
CA ASP A 5 -2.91 15.11 1.12
C ASP A 5 -3.34 13.80 1.78
N ILE A 6 -4.43 13.84 2.53
CA ILE A 6 -5.06 12.68 3.15
C ILE A 6 -6.29 12.33 2.33
N VAL A 7 -6.30 11.15 1.73
CA VAL A 7 -7.44 10.65 0.95
C VAL A 7 -8.23 9.69 1.83
N GLU A 8 -9.46 10.06 2.14
CA GLU A 8 -10.38 9.29 2.98
C GLU A 8 -11.79 9.35 2.38
N ARG A 9 -12.49 8.23 2.36
CA ARG A 9 -13.85 8.14 1.81
C ARG A 9 -14.94 8.31 2.86
N ASP A 10 -14.64 7.92 4.09
CA ASP A 10 -15.61 7.92 5.20
C ASP A 10 -15.75 9.33 5.79
N GLU A 11 -16.96 9.88 5.68
CA GLU A 11 -17.27 11.23 6.15
C GLU A 11 -17.18 11.34 7.67
N GLU A 12 -17.52 10.29 8.41
CA GLU A 12 -17.44 10.28 9.87
C GLU A 12 -15.97 10.30 10.34
N VAL A 13 -15.10 9.57 9.65
CA VAL A 13 -13.65 9.59 9.90
C VAL A 13 -13.06 10.97 9.58
N ILE A 14 -13.45 11.58 8.45
CA ILE A 14 -13.03 12.94 8.08
C ILE A 14 -13.46 13.94 9.15
N ASP A 15 -14.69 13.85 9.61
CA ASP A 15 -15.25 14.75 10.64
C ASP A 15 -14.50 14.58 11.97
N LEU A 16 -14.28 13.34 12.41
CA LEU A 16 -13.53 13.03 13.63
C LEU A 16 -12.10 13.59 13.57
N PHE A 17 -11.40 13.33 12.47
CA PHE A 17 -10.04 13.83 12.25
C PHE A 17 -10.00 15.37 12.25
N SER A 18 -10.89 15.98 11.49
CA SER A 18 -10.93 17.44 11.32
C SER A 18 -11.22 18.19 12.62
N ARG A 19 -12.09 17.63 13.46
CA ARG A 19 -12.50 18.28 14.72
C ARG A 19 -11.53 18.02 15.86
N HIS A 20 -10.96 16.83 15.95
CA HIS A 20 -10.25 16.39 17.16
C HIS A 20 -8.76 16.17 16.98
N ILE A 21 -8.31 15.86 15.75
CA ILE A 21 -6.91 15.51 15.49
C ILE A 21 -6.19 16.63 14.74
N LEU A 22 -6.74 17.09 13.63
CA LEU A 22 -6.13 18.13 12.81
C LEU A 22 -5.77 19.43 13.58
N PRO A 23 -6.58 19.92 14.54
CA PRO A 23 -6.22 21.10 15.32
C PRO A 23 -4.98 20.96 16.20
N GLN A 24 -4.55 19.74 16.48
CA GLN A 24 -3.37 19.45 17.30
C GLN A 24 -2.05 19.60 16.51
N PHE A 25 -2.12 19.63 15.18
CA PHE A 25 -0.92 19.80 14.34
C PHE A 25 -0.55 21.28 14.22
N PRO A 26 0.70 21.65 14.53
CA PRO A 26 1.18 23.01 14.35
C PRO A 26 1.10 23.49 12.89
N GLU A 27 1.35 22.57 11.95
CA GLU A 27 1.40 22.83 10.50
C GLU A 27 0.14 22.32 9.76
N ARG A 28 -1.02 22.41 10.41
CA ARG A 28 -2.30 21.94 9.87
C ARG A 28 -2.70 22.58 8.53
N ASP A 29 -2.22 23.76 8.25
CA ASP A 29 -2.39 24.48 6.99
C ASP A 29 -1.70 23.79 5.80
N LYS A 30 -0.75 22.88 6.06
CA LYS A 30 -0.13 22.02 5.06
C LYS A 30 -0.89 20.72 4.79
N ILE A 31 -1.94 20.43 5.58
CA ILE A 31 -2.71 19.20 5.48
C ILE A 31 -4.01 19.49 4.74
N ARG A 32 -4.24 18.81 3.63
CA ARG A 32 -5.49 18.83 2.88
C ARG A 32 -6.17 17.47 2.96
N ILE A 33 -7.45 17.47 3.27
CA ILE A 33 -8.28 16.26 3.29
C ILE A 33 -9.07 16.21 1.98
N ILE A 34 -8.98 15.08 1.29
CA ILE A 34 -9.66 14.82 0.02
C ILE A 34 -10.64 13.67 0.26
N ARG A 35 -11.94 13.97 0.11
CA ARG A 35 -12.97 12.94 0.19
C ARG A 35 -13.04 12.18 -1.12
N SER A 36 -12.46 10.98 -1.16
CA SER A 36 -12.45 10.10 -2.33
C SER A 36 -12.20 8.66 -1.91
N ASP A 37 -12.62 7.71 -2.74
CA ASP A 37 -12.07 6.35 -2.67
C ASP A 37 -10.60 6.39 -3.07
N ALA A 38 -9.75 5.67 -2.33
CA ALA A 38 -8.31 5.70 -2.54
C ALA A 38 -7.88 5.16 -3.92
N PHE A 39 -8.57 4.13 -4.42
CA PHE A 39 -8.27 3.54 -5.73
C PHE A 39 -8.73 4.45 -6.88
N ASP A 40 -9.87 5.11 -6.72
CA ASP A 40 -10.36 6.11 -7.69
C ASP A 40 -9.38 7.30 -7.74
N PHE A 41 -8.92 7.75 -6.58
CA PHE A 41 -7.92 8.80 -6.49
C PHE A 41 -6.59 8.41 -7.17
N MET A 42 -6.07 7.22 -6.87
CA MET A 42 -4.86 6.70 -7.50
C MET A 42 -5.00 6.65 -9.03
N ARG A 43 -6.16 6.19 -9.51
CA ARG A 43 -6.41 5.98 -10.94
C ARG A 43 -6.59 7.28 -11.74
N HIS A 44 -7.23 8.29 -11.15
CA HIS A 44 -7.72 9.43 -11.90
C HIS A 44 -7.04 10.75 -11.55
N GLU A 45 -6.53 10.89 -10.33
CA GLU A 45 -6.01 12.17 -9.85
C GLU A 45 -4.50 12.14 -9.56
N MET A 46 -3.98 11.02 -9.14
CA MET A 46 -2.59 10.93 -8.72
C MET A 46 -1.60 11.09 -9.88
N GLU A 47 -2.00 10.72 -11.10
CA GLU A 47 -1.18 10.85 -12.31
C GLU A 47 -0.76 12.32 -12.58
N CYS A 48 -1.62 13.27 -12.23
CA CYS A 48 -1.41 14.69 -12.50
C CYS A 48 -0.81 15.47 -11.31
N SER A 49 -0.68 14.83 -10.14
CA SER A 49 -0.47 15.57 -8.87
C SER A 49 0.98 15.67 -8.42
N GLY A 50 1.90 14.89 -9.00
CA GLY A 50 3.34 15.04 -8.75
C GLY A 50 3.78 14.72 -7.31
N TYR A 51 3.15 13.76 -6.64
CA TYR A 51 3.54 13.34 -5.29
C TYR A 51 4.92 12.70 -5.26
N ASP A 52 5.74 13.06 -4.27
CA ASP A 52 7.03 12.41 -4.03
C ASP A 52 6.84 11.04 -3.39
N HIS A 53 5.89 10.93 -2.45
CA HIS A 53 5.64 9.73 -1.68
C HIS A 53 4.15 9.52 -1.43
N ALA A 54 3.71 8.25 -1.54
CA ALA A 54 2.39 7.80 -1.17
C ALA A 54 2.50 6.68 -0.11
N PHE A 55 1.84 6.88 1.03
CA PHE A 55 1.69 5.86 2.07
C PHE A 55 0.28 5.28 1.97
N VAL A 56 0.21 3.97 1.76
CA VAL A 56 -1.05 3.24 1.57
C VAL A 56 -1.40 2.50 2.86
N ASP A 57 -2.53 2.88 3.45
CA ASP A 57 -3.08 2.33 4.69
C ASP A 57 -4.59 2.11 4.51
N LEU A 58 -4.98 0.97 3.93
CA LEU A 58 -6.35 0.69 3.47
C LEU A 58 -6.96 -0.57 4.10
N TRP A 59 -6.25 -1.26 4.98
CA TRP A 59 -6.68 -2.51 5.61
C TRP A 59 -6.51 -2.48 7.13
N HIS A 60 -7.24 -3.35 7.81
CA HIS A 60 -7.22 -3.44 9.27
C HIS A 60 -6.15 -4.40 9.78
N ASP A 61 -5.96 -5.52 9.09
CA ASP A 61 -5.00 -6.56 9.48
C ASP A 61 -4.55 -7.40 8.28
N THR A 62 -3.86 -8.50 8.55
CA THR A 62 -3.34 -9.38 7.49
C THR A 62 -4.42 -10.25 6.83
N ALA A 63 -5.61 -10.37 7.43
CA ALA A 63 -6.66 -11.23 6.90
C ALA A 63 -7.38 -10.56 5.70
N ASP A 64 -7.62 -9.25 5.80
CA ASP A 64 -8.21 -8.45 4.71
C ASP A 64 -7.17 -7.74 3.85
N GLY A 65 -5.94 -7.62 4.36
CA GLY A 65 -4.89 -6.78 3.78
C GLY A 65 -4.34 -7.28 2.46
N LEU A 66 -4.21 -8.59 2.26
CA LEU A 66 -3.52 -9.11 1.08
C LEU A 66 -4.25 -8.75 -0.23
N GLU A 67 -5.57 -8.85 -0.27
CA GLU A 67 -6.36 -8.50 -1.45
C GLU A 67 -6.26 -7.01 -1.77
N LEU A 68 -6.41 -6.16 -0.75
CA LEU A 68 -6.29 -4.70 -0.89
C LEU A 68 -4.87 -4.28 -1.27
N TYR A 69 -3.86 -4.94 -0.70
CA TYR A 69 -2.46 -4.74 -1.07
C TYR A 69 -2.22 -5.06 -2.54
N LEU A 70 -2.69 -6.22 -3.04
CA LEU A 70 -2.58 -6.59 -4.45
C LEU A 70 -3.27 -5.58 -5.36
N LYS A 71 -4.46 -5.12 -4.98
CA LYS A 71 -5.18 -4.08 -5.72
C LYS A 71 -4.38 -2.78 -5.75
N ALA A 72 -3.81 -2.35 -4.63
CA ALA A 72 -2.98 -1.15 -4.57
C ALA A 72 -1.69 -1.30 -5.40
N LYS A 73 -1.05 -2.48 -5.37
CA LYS A 73 0.12 -2.77 -6.21
C LYS A 73 -0.21 -2.71 -7.71
N LYS A 74 -1.41 -3.12 -8.10
CA LYS A 74 -1.88 -3.01 -9.48
C LYS A 74 -1.99 -1.54 -9.92
N GLU A 75 -2.55 -0.68 -9.09
CA GLU A 75 -2.61 0.76 -9.37
C GLU A 75 -1.21 1.39 -9.38
N GLU A 76 -0.33 1.03 -8.45
CA GLU A 76 1.07 1.46 -8.48
C GLU A 76 1.76 1.09 -9.79
N ASN A 77 1.60 -0.17 -10.26
CA ASN A 77 2.19 -0.63 -11.52
C ASN A 77 1.64 0.13 -12.72
N TYR A 78 0.33 0.40 -12.73
CA TYR A 78 -0.31 1.21 -13.76
C TYR A 78 0.26 2.64 -13.79
N LEU A 79 0.41 3.28 -12.65
CA LEU A 79 0.97 4.63 -12.54
C LEU A 79 2.45 4.67 -12.94
N LYS A 80 3.23 3.67 -12.54
CA LYS A 80 4.64 3.55 -12.93
C LYS A 80 4.81 3.35 -14.44
N ALA A 81 3.92 2.59 -15.07
CA ALA A 81 3.91 2.43 -16.53
C ALA A 81 3.64 3.76 -17.25
N LYS A 82 2.97 4.71 -16.61
CA LYS A 82 2.77 6.09 -17.07
C LYS A 82 3.88 7.06 -16.64
N SER A 83 5.00 6.53 -16.19
CA SER A 83 6.18 7.31 -15.77
C SER A 83 6.01 8.12 -14.49
N LEU A 84 5.05 7.79 -13.63
CA LEU A 84 4.95 8.39 -12.31
C LEU A 84 6.16 8.01 -11.45
N LYS A 85 6.80 8.99 -10.81
CA LYS A 85 8.02 8.80 -10.00
C LYS A 85 7.73 8.68 -8.52
N THR A 86 6.48 8.73 -8.10
CA THR A 86 6.07 8.60 -6.70
C THR A 86 6.58 7.31 -6.07
N MET A 87 7.20 7.41 -4.91
CA MET A 87 7.56 6.26 -4.10
C MET A 87 6.34 5.80 -3.31
N PHE A 88 6.07 4.49 -3.33
CA PHE A 88 5.00 3.88 -2.56
C PHE A 88 5.55 3.12 -1.36
N SER A 89 4.88 3.26 -0.23
CA SER A 89 5.06 2.40 0.92
C SER A 89 3.69 1.98 1.48
N TYR A 90 3.67 0.87 2.20
CA TYR A 90 2.43 0.22 2.61
C TYR A 90 2.47 -0.06 4.10
N TRP A 91 1.34 0.22 4.78
CA TRP A 91 1.20 -0.11 6.18
C TRP A 91 1.34 -1.62 6.41
N ALA A 92 2.12 -2.01 7.41
CA ALA A 92 2.33 -3.41 7.80
C ALA A 92 2.72 -4.36 6.65
N GLU A 93 3.41 -3.88 5.59
CA GLU A 93 3.81 -4.70 4.44
C GLU A 93 4.58 -5.95 4.86
N GLU A 94 5.50 -5.83 5.83
CA GLU A 94 6.27 -6.99 6.34
C GLU A 94 5.36 -8.05 7.00
N SER A 95 4.32 -7.62 7.71
CA SER A 95 3.35 -8.52 8.32
C SER A 95 2.50 -9.24 7.27
N LEU A 96 2.09 -8.53 6.21
CA LEU A 96 1.39 -9.12 5.06
C LEU A 96 2.26 -10.16 4.35
N LEU A 97 3.53 -9.83 4.09
CA LEU A 97 4.47 -10.75 3.48
C LEU A 97 4.73 -11.97 4.35
N SER A 98 4.81 -11.78 5.68
CA SER A 98 4.96 -12.88 6.63
C SER A 98 3.75 -13.81 6.63
N ALA A 99 2.53 -13.27 6.65
CA ALA A 99 1.32 -14.07 6.57
C ALA A 99 1.24 -14.83 5.24
N TYR A 100 1.53 -14.16 4.12
CA TYR A 100 1.56 -14.79 2.80
C TYR A 100 2.63 -15.89 2.70
N ARG A 101 3.81 -15.70 3.28
CA ARG A 101 4.87 -16.70 3.35
C ARG A 101 4.39 -18.00 3.98
N TRP A 102 3.69 -17.92 5.10
CA TRP A 102 3.13 -19.08 5.76
C TRP A 102 2.06 -19.78 4.94
N THR A 103 1.26 -19.02 4.19
CA THR A 103 0.20 -19.58 3.32
C THR A 103 0.78 -20.46 2.20
N ILE A 104 1.94 -20.05 1.63
CA ILE A 104 2.55 -20.76 0.50
C ILE A 104 3.76 -21.63 0.89
N PHE A 105 4.05 -21.73 2.19
CA PHE A 105 5.26 -22.39 2.68
C PHE A 105 5.38 -23.84 2.18
N ASP A 106 4.34 -24.64 2.37
CA ASP A 106 4.34 -26.06 1.97
C ASP A 106 4.44 -26.23 0.45
N GLU A 107 3.80 -25.34 -0.31
CA GLU A 107 3.89 -25.34 -1.78
C GLU A 107 5.34 -25.10 -2.24
N ILE A 108 5.99 -24.06 -1.71
CA ILE A 108 7.35 -23.70 -2.07
C ILE A 108 8.34 -24.78 -1.66
N ILE A 109 8.19 -25.39 -0.48
CA ILE A 109 9.05 -26.49 -0.03
C ILE A 109 8.90 -27.70 -0.96
N ALA A 110 7.67 -28.03 -1.38
CA ALA A 110 7.43 -29.14 -2.31
C ALA A 110 8.01 -28.89 -3.71
N GLU A 111 8.06 -27.64 -4.15
CA GLU A 111 8.63 -27.25 -5.46
C GLU A 111 10.17 -27.21 -5.47
N CYS A 112 10.81 -27.04 -4.30
CA CYS A 112 12.25 -26.82 -4.21
C CYS A 112 13.04 -28.14 -4.13
N GLY A 113 14.17 -28.19 -4.82
CA GLY A 113 15.12 -29.32 -4.72
C GLY A 113 16.03 -29.24 -3.49
N THR A 114 16.21 -28.03 -2.92
CA THR A 114 17.09 -27.78 -1.78
C THR A 114 16.47 -26.78 -0.81
N GLU A 115 16.93 -26.83 0.46
CA GLU A 115 16.55 -25.86 1.48
C GLU A 115 16.98 -24.43 1.09
N ALA A 116 18.15 -24.28 0.47
CA ALA A 116 18.65 -22.97 0.03
C ALA A 116 17.72 -22.31 -1.00
N GLU A 117 17.19 -23.07 -1.97
CA GLU A 117 16.22 -22.59 -2.95
C GLU A 117 14.89 -22.19 -2.27
N ALA A 118 14.45 -22.97 -1.29
CA ALA A 118 13.24 -22.64 -0.53
C ALA A 118 13.39 -21.34 0.24
N ILE A 119 14.52 -21.13 0.92
CA ILE A 119 14.83 -19.89 1.65
C ILE A 119 14.84 -18.69 0.69
N GLU A 120 15.45 -18.82 -0.47
CA GLU A 120 15.51 -17.76 -1.47
C GLU A 120 14.10 -17.40 -1.99
N LYS A 121 13.29 -18.40 -2.36
CA LYS A 121 11.92 -18.21 -2.84
C LYS A 121 10.96 -17.65 -1.79
N LEU A 122 11.22 -17.88 -0.51
CA LEU A 122 10.46 -17.37 0.63
C LEU A 122 10.99 -16.03 1.17
N SER A 123 12.05 -15.48 0.59
CA SER A 123 12.55 -14.15 0.96
C SER A 123 11.53 -13.07 0.63
N ASP A 124 11.53 -11.96 1.37
CA ASP A 124 10.61 -10.84 1.12
C ASP A 124 10.72 -10.31 -0.31
N LYS A 125 11.93 -10.27 -0.85
CA LYS A 125 12.17 -9.87 -2.24
C LYS A 125 11.47 -10.79 -3.24
N ALA A 126 11.59 -12.10 -3.07
CA ALA A 126 10.96 -13.08 -3.94
C ALA A 126 9.43 -13.06 -3.80
N LEU A 127 8.92 -12.93 -2.57
CA LEU A 127 7.49 -12.79 -2.32
C LEU A 127 6.90 -11.53 -2.97
N LYS A 128 7.56 -10.40 -2.88
CA LYS A 128 7.14 -9.15 -3.56
C LYS A 128 7.06 -9.34 -5.07
N ILE A 129 8.05 -10.00 -5.68
CA ILE A 129 8.05 -10.30 -7.12
C ILE A 129 6.89 -11.24 -7.48
N ARG A 130 6.65 -12.30 -6.71
CA ARG A 130 5.53 -13.22 -6.92
C ARG A 130 4.19 -12.51 -6.83
N LEU A 131 3.99 -11.68 -5.82
CA LEU A 131 2.77 -10.90 -5.63
C LEU A 131 2.55 -9.87 -6.75
N GLN A 132 3.61 -9.25 -7.27
CA GLN A 132 3.52 -8.36 -8.43
C GLN A 132 2.99 -9.09 -9.69
N GLY A 133 3.32 -10.35 -9.86
CA GLY A 133 2.80 -11.17 -10.95
C GLY A 133 1.31 -11.56 -10.78
N LEU A 134 0.76 -11.43 -9.57
CA LEU A 134 -0.65 -11.67 -9.28
C LEU A 134 -1.50 -10.37 -9.34
N ALA A 135 -0.86 -9.22 -9.30
CA ALA A 135 -1.49 -7.90 -9.28
C ALA A 135 -1.96 -7.40 -10.71
#